data_fc6c932518bfabbf8b00bd38ce622546
#
_entry.id   fc6c932518bfabbf8b00bd38ce622546
#
_cell.length_a   1.000
_cell.length_b   1.000
_cell.length_c   1.000
_cell.angle_alpha   90.00
_cell.angle_beta   90.00
_cell.angle_gamma   90.00
#
_symmetry.space_group_name_H-M   'P 1'
#
loop_
_entity.id
_entity.type
_entity.pdbx_description
1 polymer ?
#
loop_
_entity_poly.entity_id
_entity_poly.type
_entity_poly.pdbx_seq_one_letter_code
_entity_poly.pdbx_strand_id
1 'polypeptide(L)'
;PTDEQYRLSRMIAAYAQIKSECAAMKNRHHAAKDEEAAKAYAEIIKAMNEQLEVLKEKIKEQTEKPNCKEGVKRLETIPAIGRMTAAVLFHHLTSSKFETSNKFAAFAGLSPQQKESGTSVRGKGKLTKFGNRKLRAVLF
;
A
#
# COMPACT_ATOMS: atom_id res chain seq x y z
N PRO A 1 -11.24 -12.01 -10.88
CA PRO A 1 -11.29 -11.97 -9.40
C PRO A 1 -12.64 -12.48 -8.89
N THR A 2 -12.65 -13.22 -7.80
CA THR A 2 -13.87 -13.67 -7.13
C THR A 2 -14.46 -12.54 -6.27
N ASP A 3 -15.73 -12.71 -5.83
CA ASP A 3 -16.38 -11.72 -4.96
C ASP A 3 -15.57 -11.44 -3.68
N GLU A 4 -14.94 -12.48 -3.11
CA GLU A 4 -14.07 -12.33 -1.94
C GLU A 4 -12.82 -11.50 -2.24
N GLN A 5 -12.22 -11.66 -3.42
CA GLN A 5 -11.07 -10.88 -3.87
C GLN A 5 -11.48 -9.43 -4.17
N TYR A 6 -12.65 -9.21 -4.78
CA TYR A 6 -13.19 -7.86 -4.98
C TYR A 6 -13.47 -7.15 -3.64
N ARG A 7 -14.05 -7.86 -2.68
CA ARG A 7 -14.30 -7.30 -1.35
C ARG A 7 -12.99 -6.93 -0.66
N LEU A 8 -11.99 -7.81 -0.68
CA LEU A 8 -10.66 -7.52 -0.15
C LEU A 8 -10.04 -6.29 -0.81
N SER A 9 -10.12 -6.19 -2.12
CA SER A 9 -9.63 -5.06 -2.92
C SER A 9 -10.25 -3.73 -2.47
N ARG A 10 -11.57 -3.68 -2.32
CA ARG A 10 -12.29 -2.48 -1.88
C ARG A 10 -11.90 -2.06 -0.45
N MET A 11 -11.74 -3.03 0.45
CA MET A 11 -11.33 -2.76 1.84
C MET A 11 -9.90 -2.22 1.90
N ILE A 12 -8.96 -2.78 1.10
CA ILE A 12 -7.59 -2.27 0.99
C ILE A 12 -7.57 -0.86 0.41
N ALA A 13 -8.38 -0.58 -0.62
CA ALA A 13 -8.47 0.75 -1.21
C ALA A 13 -8.99 1.78 -0.19
N ALA A 14 -10.05 1.45 0.54
CA ALA A 14 -10.62 2.29 1.60
C ALA A 14 -9.58 2.54 2.73
N TYR A 15 -8.90 1.49 3.18
CA TYR A 15 -7.85 1.60 4.19
C TYR A 15 -6.72 2.56 3.74
N ALA A 16 -6.24 2.40 2.50
CA ALA A 16 -5.19 3.25 1.95
C ALA A 16 -5.64 4.72 1.82
N GLN A 17 -6.91 4.95 1.43
CA GLN A 17 -7.47 6.28 1.32
C GLN A 17 -7.56 6.95 2.69
N ILE A 18 -8.19 6.29 3.67
CA ILE A 18 -8.34 6.84 5.03
C ILE A 18 -6.98 7.10 5.67
N LYS A 19 -5.99 6.20 5.47
CA LYS A 19 -4.61 6.40 5.95
C LYS A 19 -3.97 7.66 5.36
N SER A 20 -4.19 7.92 4.08
CA SER A 20 -3.71 9.14 3.40
C SER A 20 -4.37 10.41 3.94
N GLU A 21 -5.70 10.38 4.12
CA GLU A 21 -6.46 11.50 4.70
C GLU A 21 -6.05 11.78 6.15
N CYS A 22 -5.84 10.73 6.94
CA CYS A 22 -5.37 10.85 8.32
C CYS A 22 -3.99 11.52 8.38
N ALA A 23 -3.07 11.20 7.46
CA ALA A 23 -1.78 11.87 7.37
C ALA A 23 -1.93 13.37 7.03
N ALA A 24 -2.83 13.70 6.10
CA ALA A 24 -3.14 15.08 5.77
C ALA A 24 -3.75 15.85 6.97
N MET A 25 -4.64 15.21 7.74
CA MET A 25 -5.21 15.79 8.96
C MET A 25 -4.15 16.03 10.03
N LYS A 26 -3.19 15.09 10.21
CA LYS A 26 -2.06 15.28 11.13
C LYS A 26 -1.22 16.51 10.77
N ASN A 27 -0.96 16.72 9.47
CA ASN A 27 -0.23 17.91 9.02
C ASN A 27 -1.01 19.20 9.31
N ARG A 28 -2.33 19.22 9.10
CA ARG A 28 -3.19 20.37 9.45
C ARG A 28 -3.21 20.63 10.95
N HIS A 29 -3.30 19.57 11.77
CA HIS A 29 -3.23 19.68 13.22
C HIS A 29 -1.91 20.32 13.66
N HIS A 30 -0.76 19.89 13.12
CA HIS A 30 0.54 20.48 13.43
C HIS A 30 0.67 21.95 12.96
N ALA A 31 -0.03 22.33 11.91
CA ALA A 31 -0.03 23.71 11.39
C ALA A 31 -1.07 24.62 12.07
N ALA A 32 -2.00 24.07 12.85
CA ALA A 32 -3.05 24.84 13.52
C ALA A 32 -2.46 25.75 14.58
N LYS A 33 -2.74 27.05 14.49
CA LYS A 33 -2.33 28.08 15.47
C LYS A 33 -3.42 28.35 16.50
N ASP A 34 -4.65 27.98 16.20
CA ASP A 34 -5.82 28.14 17.05
C ASP A 34 -6.08 26.85 17.83
N GLU A 35 -6.32 26.97 19.14
CA GLU A 35 -6.49 25.83 20.03
C GLU A 35 -7.77 25.03 19.74
N GLU A 36 -8.88 25.69 19.40
CA GLU A 36 -10.14 25.02 19.08
C GLU A 36 -10.05 24.28 17.75
N ALA A 37 -9.37 24.87 16.76
CA ALA A 37 -9.07 24.18 15.49
C ALA A 37 -8.17 22.97 15.72
N ALA A 38 -7.16 23.07 16.56
CA ALA A 38 -6.29 21.93 16.89
C ALA A 38 -7.07 20.80 17.59
N LYS A 39 -7.95 21.10 18.54
CA LYS A 39 -8.83 20.12 19.19
C LYS A 39 -9.73 19.41 18.18
N ALA A 40 -10.36 20.17 17.27
CA ALA A 40 -11.22 19.59 16.23
C ALA A 40 -10.44 18.61 15.32
N TYR A 41 -9.22 18.96 14.89
CA TYR A 41 -8.38 18.04 14.12
C TYR A 41 -7.98 16.80 14.93
N ALA A 42 -7.67 16.94 16.22
CA ALA A 42 -7.32 15.82 17.08
C ALA A 42 -8.45 14.78 17.20
N GLU A 43 -9.70 15.23 17.37
CA GLU A 43 -10.89 14.35 17.42
C GLU A 43 -11.10 13.61 16.08
N ILE A 44 -10.96 14.29 14.95
CA ILE A 44 -11.06 13.67 13.63
C ILE A 44 -9.96 12.62 13.45
N ILE A 45 -8.71 12.93 13.81
CA ILE A 45 -7.58 12.00 13.71
C ILE A 45 -7.82 10.76 14.58
N LYS A 46 -8.36 10.93 15.79
CA LYS A 46 -8.71 9.83 16.70
C LYS A 46 -9.74 8.90 16.05
N ALA A 47 -10.85 9.46 15.55
CA ALA A 47 -11.88 8.68 14.87
C ALA A 47 -11.35 7.94 13.63
N MET A 48 -10.50 8.59 12.83
CA MET A 48 -9.85 7.96 11.67
C MET A 48 -8.95 6.79 12.08
N ASN A 49 -8.16 6.92 13.13
CA ASN A 49 -7.29 5.86 13.63
C ASN A 49 -8.11 4.65 14.12
N GLU A 50 -9.20 4.87 14.85
CA GLU A 50 -10.12 3.82 15.30
C GLU A 50 -10.71 3.05 14.09
N GLN A 51 -11.16 3.76 13.06
CA GLN A 51 -11.68 3.14 11.84
C GLN A 51 -10.59 2.39 11.04
N LEU A 52 -9.36 2.88 11.04
CA LEU A 52 -8.24 2.17 10.42
C LEU A 52 -7.95 0.83 11.11
N GLU A 53 -8.01 0.75 12.45
CA GLU A 53 -7.84 -0.52 13.16
C GLU A 53 -9.01 -1.48 12.88
N VAL A 54 -10.25 -0.99 12.86
CA VAL A 54 -11.42 -1.82 12.48
C VAL A 54 -11.27 -2.38 11.07
N LEU A 55 -10.88 -1.56 10.10
CA LEU A 55 -10.66 -2.00 8.71
C LEU A 55 -9.51 -3.01 8.60
N LYS A 56 -8.44 -2.80 9.34
CA LYS A 56 -7.28 -3.69 9.39
C LYS A 56 -7.67 -5.09 9.87
N GLU A 57 -8.47 -5.21 10.94
CA GLU A 57 -8.95 -6.50 11.41
C GLU A 57 -9.90 -7.15 10.39
N LYS A 58 -10.82 -6.40 9.79
CA LYS A 58 -11.69 -6.91 8.72
C LYS A 58 -10.92 -7.37 7.49
N ILE A 59 -9.84 -6.69 7.12
CA ILE A 59 -8.95 -7.13 6.03
C ILE A 59 -8.30 -8.46 6.41
N LYS A 60 -7.80 -8.62 7.64
CA LYS A 60 -7.22 -9.89 8.11
C LYS A 60 -8.26 -11.03 8.06
N GLU A 61 -9.47 -10.80 8.55
CA GLU A 61 -10.57 -11.77 8.45
C GLU A 61 -10.85 -12.15 7.00
N GLN A 62 -10.89 -11.16 6.08
CA GLN A 62 -11.12 -11.41 4.66
C GLN A 62 -10.00 -12.23 4.02
N THR A 63 -8.75 -12.10 4.49
CA THR A 63 -7.62 -12.92 4.00
C THR A 63 -7.72 -14.40 4.39
N GLU A 64 -8.54 -14.75 5.39
CA GLU A 64 -8.80 -16.15 5.76
C GLU A 64 -9.87 -16.82 4.89
N LYS A 65 -10.56 -16.09 4.02
CA LYS A 65 -11.56 -16.64 3.10
C LYS A 65 -10.91 -17.56 2.05
N PRO A 66 -11.60 -18.63 1.61
CA PRO A 66 -11.01 -19.68 0.76
C PRO A 66 -10.26 -19.15 -0.46
N ASN A 67 -10.83 -18.19 -1.18
CA ASN A 67 -10.23 -17.64 -2.41
C ASN A 67 -9.07 -16.65 -2.18
N CYS A 68 -8.75 -16.33 -0.92
CA CYS A 68 -7.67 -15.41 -0.54
C CYS A 68 -6.57 -16.13 0.25
N LYS A 69 -6.95 -17.08 1.10
CA LYS A 69 -6.13 -17.66 2.16
C LYS A 69 -4.80 -18.25 1.67
N GLU A 70 -4.86 -19.11 0.67
CA GLU A 70 -3.66 -19.78 0.16
C GLU A 70 -2.67 -18.78 -0.45
N GLY A 71 -3.17 -17.86 -1.29
CA GLY A 71 -2.33 -16.85 -1.94
C GLY A 71 -1.68 -15.90 -0.94
N VAL A 72 -2.42 -15.46 0.09
CA VAL A 72 -1.89 -14.60 1.14
C VAL A 72 -0.86 -15.34 1.99
N LYS A 73 -1.14 -16.59 2.42
CA LYS A 73 -0.17 -17.40 3.18
C LYS A 73 1.13 -17.63 2.41
N ARG A 74 1.04 -17.90 1.10
CA ARG A 74 2.23 -18.05 0.25
C ARG A 74 3.09 -16.78 0.25
N LEU A 75 2.48 -15.60 0.24
CA LEU A 75 3.22 -14.33 0.32
C LEU A 75 3.81 -14.08 1.71
N GLU A 76 3.17 -14.54 2.77
CA GLU A 76 3.69 -14.45 4.14
C GLU A 76 4.94 -15.32 4.39
N THR A 77 5.23 -16.30 3.53
CA THR A 77 6.49 -17.07 3.64
C THR A 77 7.73 -16.26 3.26
N ILE A 78 7.54 -15.11 2.59
CA ILE A 78 8.63 -14.22 2.23
C ILE A 78 9.07 -13.44 3.48
N PRO A 79 10.36 -13.46 3.85
CA PRO A 79 10.86 -12.70 5.01
C PRO A 79 10.44 -11.23 4.96
N ALA A 80 10.06 -10.68 6.11
CA ALA A 80 9.58 -9.31 6.29
C ALA A 80 8.19 -8.99 5.66
N ILE A 81 7.52 -9.94 5.01
CA ILE A 81 6.15 -9.76 4.51
C ILE A 81 5.15 -10.21 5.59
N GLY A 82 4.56 -9.24 6.30
CA GLY A 82 3.46 -9.49 7.23
C GLY A 82 2.09 -9.56 6.54
N ARG A 83 1.04 -9.98 7.29
CA ARG A 83 -0.33 -10.21 6.79
C ARG A 83 -0.89 -9.04 5.96
N MET A 84 -0.75 -7.81 6.42
CA MET A 84 -1.26 -6.63 5.69
C MET A 84 -0.50 -6.39 4.39
N THR A 85 0.81 -6.53 4.40
CA THR A 85 1.64 -6.42 3.18
C THR A 85 1.28 -7.52 2.20
N ALA A 86 1.13 -8.77 2.68
CA ALA A 86 0.70 -9.90 1.87
C ALA A 86 -0.68 -9.68 1.25
N ALA A 87 -1.64 -9.13 2.00
CA ALA A 87 -2.98 -8.81 1.49
C ALA A 87 -2.92 -7.76 0.37
N VAL A 88 -2.12 -6.71 0.52
CA VAL A 88 -1.93 -5.66 -0.51
C VAL A 88 -1.27 -6.24 -1.75
N LEU A 89 -0.22 -7.05 -1.60
CA LEU A 89 0.45 -7.72 -2.71
C LEU A 89 -0.51 -8.67 -3.44
N PHE A 90 -1.25 -9.50 -2.69
CA PHE A 90 -2.24 -10.42 -3.25
C PHE A 90 -3.30 -9.67 -4.06
N HIS A 91 -3.82 -8.56 -3.52
CA HIS A 91 -4.75 -7.71 -4.25
C HIS A 91 -4.18 -7.26 -5.60
N HIS A 92 -2.97 -6.73 -5.64
CA HIS A 92 -2.37 -6.26 -6.89
C HIS A 92 -2.07 -7.40 -7.87
N LEU A 93 -1.60 -8.56 -7.37
CA LEU A 93 -1.32 -9.73 -8.20
C LEU A 93 -2.59 -10.36 -8.80
N THR A 94 -3.73 -10.28 -8.11
CA THR A 94 -5.01 -10.84 -8.60
C THR A 94 -5.82 -9.84 -9.43
N SER A 95 -5.65 -8.54 -9.20
CA SER A 95 -6.36 -7.48 -9.95
C SER A 95 -5.73 -7.19 -11.31
N SER A 96 -4.45 -7.52 -11.50
CA SER A 96 -3.71 -7.28 -12.74
C SER A 96 -2.98 -8.57 -13.15
N LYS A 97 -3.06 -8.94 -14.42
CA LYS A 97 -2.31 -10.08 -14.93
C LYS A 97 -0.88 -9.67 -15.26
N PHE A 98 0.07 -10.11 -14.47
CA PHE A 98 1.50 -9.93 -14.74
C PHE A 98 2.06 -11.19 -15.39
N GLU A 99 2.57 -11.07 -16.61
CA GLU A 99 3.17 -12.20 -17.32
C GLU A 99 4.55 -12.58 -16.77
N THR A 100 5.26 -11.61 -16.17
CA THR A 100 6.61 -11.80 -15.63
C THR A 100 6.82 -11.00 -14.35
N SER A 101 7.77 -11.44 -13.52
CA SER A 101 8.20 -10.71 -12.31
C SER A 101 8.73 -9.30 -12.65
N ASN A 102 9.38 -9.13 -13.80
CA ASN A 102 9.87 -7.83 -14.26
C ASN A 102 8.74 -6.84 -14.54
N LYS A 103 7.60 -7.31 -15.10
CA LYS A 103 6.41 -6.47 -15.30
C LYS A 103 5.80 -6.03 -13.98
N PHE A 104 5.79 -6.91 -12.97
CA PHE A 104 5.36 -6.54 -11.63
C PHE A 104 6.32 -5.54 -10.97
N ALA A 105 7.63 -5.75 -11.07
CA ALA A 105 8.63 -4.82 -10.56
C ALA A 105 8.53 -3.44 -11.20
N ALA A 106 8.30 -3.38 -12.52
CA ALA A 106 8.05 -2.13 -13.25
C ALA A 106 6.76 -1.44 -12.77
N PHE A 107 5.68 -2.20 -12.58
CA PHE A 107 4.41 -1.69 -12.05
C PHE A 107 4.58 -1.11 -10.64
N ALA A 108 5.38 -1.74 -9.78
CA ALA A 108 5.71 -1.23 -8.44
C ALA A 108 6.71 -0.05 -8.47
N GLY A 109 7.32 0.24 -9.63
CA GLY A 109 8.35 1.28 -9.78
C GLY A 109 9.68 0.89 -9.14
N LEU A 110 9.98 -0.40 -9.10
CA LEU A 110 11.20 -0.98 -8.54
C LEU A 110 12.25 -1.33 -9.60
N SER A 111 11.96 -1.11 -10.88
CA SER A 111 12.91 -1.36 -11.96
C SER A 111 14.11 -0.41 -11.85
N PRO A 112 15.34 -0.92 -12.05
CA PRO A 112 16.51 -0.07 -12.09
C PRO A 112 16.47 0.81 -13.35
N GLN A 113 16.73 2.10 -13.18
CA GLN A 113 16.95 3.01 -14.29
C GLN A 113 18.45 3.05 -14.58
N GLN A 114 18.86 2.53 -15.73
CA GLN A 114 20.21 2.75 -16.24
C GLN A 114 20.27 4.14 -16.88
N LYS A 115 21.16 4.98 -16.38
CA LYS A 115 21.54 6.22 -17.07
C LYS A 115 22.83 5.93 -17.84
N GLU A 116 22.68 5.45 -19.06
CA GLU A 116 23.78 5.35 -20.01
C GLU A 116 23.55 6.37 -21.11
N SER A 117 24.47 7.28 -21.27
CA SER A 117 24.51 8.22 -22.40
C SER A 117 25.91 8.13 -23.00
N GLY A 118 26.01 7.39 -24.10
CA GLY A 118 27.27 7.17 -24.79
C GLY A 118 28.32 6.39 -24.00
N THR A 119 29.57 6.50 -24.38
CA THR A 119 30.69 5.76 -23.77
C THR A 119 31.24 6.37 -22.49
N SER A 120 30.84 7.59 -22.10
CA SER A 120 31.48 8.37 -21.02
C SER A 120 30.64 8.60 -19.77
N VAL A 121 29.34 8.33 -19.77
CA VAL A 121 28.48 8.59 -18.60
C VAL A 121 27.93 7.27 -18.04
N ARG A 122 28.58 6.75 -17.00
CA ARG A 122 28.07 5.63 -16.16
C ARG A 122 27.58 6.20 -14.82
N GLY A 123 26.30 6.59 -14.76
CA GLY A 123 25.69 7.01 -13.50
C GLY A 123 25.29 5.81 -12.62
N LYS A 124 25.35 5.96 -11.29
CA LYS A 124 24.78 4.96 -10.38
C LYS A 124 23.30 4.73 -10.70
N GLY A 125 22.93 3.47 -10.92
CA GLY A 125 21.56 3.07 -11.17
C GLY A 125 20.62 3.56 -10.04
N LYS A 126 19.50 4.16 -10.40
CA LYS A 126 18.45 4.58 -9.46
C LYS A 126 17.18 3.82 -9.80
N LEU A 127 16.31 3.64 -8.81
CA LEU A 127 14.96 3.12 -9.07
C LEU A 127 14.19 4.14 -9.93
N THR A 128 13.44 3.65 -10.92
CA THR A 128 12.68 4.52 -11.84
C THR A 128 11.64 5.37 -11.11
N LYS A 129 11.09 4.88 -10.00
CA LYS A 129 9.99 5.49 -9.24
C LYS A 129 8.72 5.76 -10.08
N PHE A 130 8.72 5.42 -11.38
CA PHE A 130 7.54 5.39 -12.22
C PHE A 130 6.76 4.12 -11.90
N GLY A 131 5.54 4.24 -11.37
CA GLY A 131 4.72 3.09 -11.01
C GLY A 131 3.84 3.34 -9.79
N ASN A 132 3.25 2.29 -9.25
CA ASN A 132 2.33 2.39 -8.14
C ASN A 132 3.04 2.81 -6.84
N ARG A 133 2.94 4.11 -6.53
CA ARG A 133 3.55 4.70 -5.31
C ARG A 133 3.05 4.05 -4.03
N LYS A 134 1.76 3.68 -3.97
CA LYS A 134 1.15 3.07 -2.77
C LYS A 134 1.71 1.67 -2.54
N LEU A 135 1.81 0.87 -3.61
CA LEU A 135 2.42 -0.46 -3.54
C LEU A 135 3.90 -0.38 -3.14
N ARG A 136 4.66 0.53 -3.74
CA ARG A 136 6.06 0.73 -3.37
C ARG A 136 6.23 1.13 -1.91
N ALA A 137 5.37 1.99 -1.35
CA ALA A 137 5.42 2.40 0.05
C ALA A 137 5.09 1.27 1.05
N VAL A 138 4.47 0.18 0.59
CA VAL A 138 4.20 -1.01 1.40
C VAL A 138 5.39 -1.98 1.39
N LEU A 139 6.23 -1.90 0.35
CA LEU A 139 7.40 -2.77 0.16
C LEU A 139 8.69 -2.20 0.78
N PHE A 140 8.68 -0.94 1.21
CA PHE A 140 9.75 -0.24 1.92
C PHE A 140 9.36 0.12 3.35
#